data_2a069eeb2abbc549517a859c4be3612c
#
_entry.id   2a069eeb2abbc549517a859c4be3612c
#
_cell.length_a   1.000
_cell.length_b   1.000
_cell.length_c   1.000
_cell.angle_alpha   90.00
_cell.angle_beta   90.00
_cell.angle_gamma   90.00
#
_symmetry.space_group_name_H-M   'P 1'
#
loop_
_entity.id
_entity.type
_entity.pdbx_description
1 polymer ?
#
loop_
_entity_poly.entity_id
_entity_poly.type
_entity_poly.pdbx_seq_one_letter_code
_entity_poly.pdbx_strand_id
1 'polypeptide(L)'
;MSLHEFLGEERLLEWYYTRNSSNTGQTIGYRRVSGKIGLTNKENGIRGAWVEKRVALFKTLVILNGYRIIPLSEATDATKDDGFETFSDYQPCDVLMLEFGGTNLQFYQKYWDKTVEMIKAHKGRIIFLNDDPDLPFLWELLPDEDWSRWTIAANAVNCEEVAKVLKCPAGSRTVDLPMASGMDADVFHGGEIESIVYIGRPNGRTKYFKEFTKSRELRIAGKESEWEDYSGLEILENPQQRDRRKFYQKFAGCLAVFDDKHKNTGWRTGRAYHALYAGIPVCAPRGNAGLGWCFPVDTAADITMFAKLSAEKREKIWNKQIELAVNTNINPLNL
;
A
#
# COMPACT_ATOMS: atom_id res chain seq x y z
N MET A 1 -19.78 14.20 5.29
CA MET A 1 -18.84 14.43 4.17
C MET A 1 -17.45 14.51 4.74
N SER A 2 -16.59 13.53 4.46
CA SER A 2 -15.20 13.55 4.90
C SER A 2 -14.40 14.58 4.07
N LEU A 3 -13.23 14.99 4.59
CA LEU A 3 -12.34 15.89 3.84
C LEU A 3 -11.95 15.29 2.48
N HIS A 4 -11.86 13.97 2.44
CA HIS A 4 -11.60 13.18 1.24
C HIS A 4 -12.72 13.28 0.19
N GLU A 5 -13.98 13.18 0.61
CA GLU A 5 -15.14 13.36 -0.29
C GLU A 5 -15.25 14.80 -0.82
N PHE A 6 -14.79 15.78 -0.02
CA PHE A 6 -14.88 17.19 -0.37
C PHE A 6 -13.78 17.64 -1.34
N LEU A 7 -12.55 17.20 -1.15
CA LEU A 7 -11.39 17.70 -1.90
C LEU A 7 -10.93 16.78 -3.03
N GLY A 8 -11.23 15.49 -2.96
CA GLY A 8 -10.58 14.46 -3.77
C GLY A 8 -9.11 14.25 -3.41
N GLU A 9 -8.55 13.13 -3.82
CA GLU A 9 -7.22 12.67 -3.36
C GLU A 9 -6.06 13.60 -3.74
N GLU A 10 -6.10 14.19 -4.95
CA GLU A 10 -5.03 15.07 -5.44
C GLU A 10 -4.98 16.39 -4.65
N ARG A 11 -6.14 16.99 -4.41
CA ARG A 11 -6.23 18.21 -3.60
C ARG A 11 -5.92 17.98 -2.14
N LEU A 12 -6.15 16.75 -1.63
CA LEU A 12 -5.73 16.37 -0.30
C LEU A 12 -4.22 16.33 -0.16
N LEU A 13 -3.48 15.83 -1.13
CA LEU A 13 -2.01 15.87 -1.12
C LEU A 13 -1.50 17.31 -1.12
N GLU A 14 -2.04 18.18 -2.00
CA GLU A 14 -1.72 19.61 -2.00
C GLU A 14 -2.02 20.25 -0.66
N TRP A 15 -3.16 19.91 -0.05
CA TRP A 15 -3.54 20.43 1.26
C TRP A 15 -2.55 20.02 2.34
N TYR A 16 -2.05 18.77 2.35
CA TYR A 16 -1.01 18.34 3.30
C TYR A 16 0.31 19.05 3.08
N TYR A 17 0.70 19.32 1.83
CA TYR A 17 1.92 20.08 1.53
C TYR A 17 1.84 21.54 1.98
N THR A 18 0.68 22.16 1.89
CA THR A 18 0.51 23.56 2.25
C THR A 18 0.22 23.80 3.72
N ARG A 19 -0.15 22.76 4.47
CA ARG A 19 -0.52 22.92 5.87
C ARG A 19 0.71 23.15 6.76
N ASN A 20 0.74 24.30 7.38
CA ASN A 20 1.68 24.57 8.48
C ASN A 20 1.16 23.93 9.77
N SER A 21 1.65 22.75 10.13
CA SER A 21 1.40 22.21 11.46
C SER A 21 2.51 22.71 12.40
N SER A 22 2.12 23.30 13.51
CA SER A 22 3.04 24.00 14.41
C SER A 22 3.53 23.18 15.60
N ASN A 23 3.15 21.91 15.69
CA ASN A 23 3.31 21.18 16.95
C ASN A 23 4.73 20.65 17.22
N THR A 24 5.48 20.24 16.20
CA THR A 24 6.86 19.78 16.40
C THR A 24 7.91 20.74 15.85
N GLY A 25 7.52 21.63 14.94
CA GLY A 25 8.46 22.47 14.19
C GLY A 25 9.35 21.70 13.21
N GLN A 26 9.29 20.36 13.21
CA GLN A 26 10.15 19.52 12.36
C GLN A 26 9.59 19.40 10.94
N THR A 27 10.50 19.40 9.98
CA THR A 27 10.21 19.34 8.56
C THR A 27 10.63 18.01 7.96
N ILE A 28 9.78 17.45 7.10
CA ILE A 28 10.06 16.26 6.30
C ILE A 28 10.13 16.67 4.83
N GLY A 29 11.29 16.58 4.22
CA GLY A 29 11.45 16.66 2.78
C GLY A 29 11.00 15.34 2.16
N TYR A 30 9.92 15.34 1.41
CA TYR A 30 9.38 14.15 0.78
C TYR A 30 9.69 14.15 -0.71
N ARG A 31 10.34 13.08 -1.19
CA ARG A 31 10.58 12.82 -2.60
C ARG A 31 10.10 11.42 -2.96
N ARG A 32 9.25 11.35 -3.96
CA ARG A 32 8.99 10.11 -4.66
C ARG A 32 9.98 9.97 -5.82
N VAL A 33 10.77 8.92 -5.76
CA VAL A 33 11.58 8.47 -6.89
C VAL A 33 10.69 7.50 -7.66
N SER A 34 9.89 8.00 -8.58
CA SER A 34 9.06 7.12 -9.38
C SER A 34 9.69 6.82 -10.71
N GLY A 35 9.62 5.57 -11.07
CA GLY A 35 9.52 5.21 -12.45
C GLY A 35 8.18 5.70 -13.02
N LYS A 36 7.99 5.56 -14.32
CA LYS A 36 6.76 5.90 -15.02
C LYS A 36 5.55 5.54 -14.16
N ILE A 37 4.85 6.54 -13.64
CA ILE A 37 3.52 6.29 -13.09
C ILE A 37 2.80 5.63 -14.23
N GLY A 38 2.37 4.38 -14.05
CA GLY A 38 1.85 3.54 -15.13
C GLY A 38 0.61 4.12 -15.81
N LEU A 39 0.80 5.21 -16.50
CA LEU A 39 -0.20 5.95 -17.26
C LEU A 39 -0.42 5.38 -18.66
N THR A 40 0.00 4.15 -18.88
CA THR A 40 -0.37 3.46 -20.12
C THR A 40 -1.88 3.28 -20.27
N ASN A 41 -2.67 3.67 -19.26
CA ASN A 41 -4.12 3.68 -19.35
C ASN A 41 -4.68 5.02 -18.85
N LYS A 42 -4.78 6.02 -19.72
CA LYS A 42 -5.62 7.20 -19.52
C LYS A 42 -7.06 6.82 -19.08
N GLU A 43 -7.49 5.61 -19.40
CA GLU A 43 -8.81 5.07 -19.10
C GLU A 43 -8.93 4.43 -17.71
N ASN A 44 -7.85 3.99 -17.06
CA ASN A 44 -7.93 3.13 -15.89
C ASN A 44 -7.63 3.79 -14.54
N GLY A 45 -7.50 5.09 -14.47
CA GLY A 45 -7.39 5.82 -13.19
C GLY A 45 -6.34 5.23 -12.22
N ILE A 46 -5.15 4.87 -12.71
CA ILE A 46 -4.12 4.11 -11.96
C ILE A 46 -3.53 4.86 -10.76
N ARG A 47 -3.93 6.09 -10.52
CA ARG A 47 -3.40 6.90 -9.43
C ARG A 47 -3.80 6.45 -8.02
N GLY A 48 -4.86 5.67 -7.88
CA GLY A 48 -5.55 5.51 -6.62
C GLY A 48 -4.80 4.73 -5.52
N ALA A 49 -4.25 3.55 -5.79
CA ALA A 49 -3.80 2.68 -4.69
C ALA A 49 -2.62 3.23 -3.88
N TRP A 50 -1.66 3.85 -4.54
CA TRP A 50 -0.53 4.47 -3.85
C TRP A 50 -0.86 5.87 -3.32
N VAL A 51 -1.76 6.60 -3.98
CA VAL A 51 -2.23 7.91 -3.50
C VAL A 51 -2.98 7.75 -2.19
N GLU A 52 -3.89 6.79 -2.08
CA GLU A 52 -4.61 6.50 -0.83
C GLU A 52 -3.64 6.18 0.33
N LYS A 53 -2.64 5.34 0.09
CA LYS A 53 -1.61 5.04 1.11
C LYS A 53 -0.79 6.27 1.48
N ARG A 54 -0.44 7.11 0.52
CA ARG A 54 0.32 8.33 0.76
C ARG A 54 -0.52 9.36 1.53
N VAL A 55 -1.78 9.52 1.17
CA VAL A 55 -2.73 10.35 1.93
C VAL A 55 -2.84 9.87 3.37
N ALA A 56 -2.96 8.55 3.57
CA ALA A 56 -2.99 7.95 4.90
C ALA A 56 -1.70 8.22 5.69
N LEU A 57 -0.54 8.05 5.06
CA LEU A 57 0.76 8.35 5.67
C LEU A 57 0.87 9.83 6.03
N PHE A 58 0.52 10.74 5.12
CA PHE A 58 0.58 12.19 5.36
C PHE A 58 -0.40 12.63 6.44
N LYS A 59 -1.59 12.06 6.49
CA LYS A 59 -2.52 12.27 7.59
C LYS A 59 -1.89 11.91 8.94
N THR A 60 -1.23 10.76 9.00
CA THR A 60 -0.52 10.34 10.19
C THR A 60 0.62 11.29 10.54
N LEU A 61 1.45 11.67 9.58
CA LEU A 61 2.59 12.57 9.82
C LEU A 61 2.15 13.98 10.21
N VAL A 62 1.23 14.58 9.47
CA VAL A 62 0.85 15.98 9.64
C VAL A 62 -0.17 16.14 10.77
N ILE A 63 -1.25 15.38 10.75
CA ILE A 63 -2.37 15.58 11.69
C ILE A 63 -2.08 14.99 13.05
N LEU A 64 -1.59 13.73 13.07
CA LEU A 64 -1.40 13.01 14.33
C LEU A 64 -0.05 13.34 15.00
N ASN A 65 0.99 13.66 14.22
CA ASN A 65 2.34 13.88 14.72
C ASN A 65 2.88 15.31 14.53
N GLY A 66 2.15 16.18 13.83
CA GLY A 66 2.48 17.59 13.73
C GLY A 66 3.68 17.95 12.84
N TYR A 67 4.10 17.08 11.92
CA TYR A 67 5.18 17.37 10.97
C TYR A 67 4.71 18.27 9.83
N ARG A 68 5.64 19.06 9.30
CA ARG A 68 5.45 19.80 8.05
C ARG A 68 6.11 19.06 6.90
N ILE A 69 5.39 18.81 5.82
CA ILE A 69 5.92 18.14 4.62
C ILE A 69 6.33 19.17 3.58
N ILE A 70 7.58 19.07 3.12
CA ILE A 70 8.14 19.87 2.03
C ILE A 70 8.18 18.95 0.79
N PRO A 71 7.38 19.23 -0.26
CA PRO A 71 7.43 18.44 -1.47
C PRO A 71 8.75 18.69 -2.22
N LEU A 72 9.49 17.62 -2.47
CA LEU A 72 10.72 17.63 -3.28
C LEU A 72 10.49 16.95 -4.64
N SER A 73 9.26 16.60 -4.95
CA SER A 73 8.79 16.16 -6.24
C SER A 73 7.40 16.72 -6.48
N GLU A 74 7.18 17.30 -7.63
CA GLU A 74 5.87 17.74 -8.06
C GLU A 74 5.18 16.62 -8.82
N ALA A 75 3.90 16.37 -8.50
CA ALA A 75 3.08 15.49 -9.31
C ALA A 75 2.87 16.15 -10.67
N THR A 76 3.32 15.52 -11.75
CA THR A 76 2.99 16.00 -13.08
C THR A 76 1.49 15.85 -13.34
N ASP A 77 0.95 16.79 -14.09
CA ASP A 77 -0.40 16.68 -14.63
C ASP A 77 -0.56 15.34 -15.37
N ALA A 78 -1.51 14.52 -14.92
CA ALA A 78 -1.83 13.23 -15.52
C ALA A 78 -2.24 13.30 -16.99
N THR A 79 -2.50 14.50 -17.49
CA THR A 79 -2.85 14.72 -18.90
C THR A 79 -1.62 14.80 -19.80
N LYS A 80 -0.40 14.92 -19.25
CA LYS A 80 0.83 14.96 -20.04
C LYS A 80 1.28 13.55 -20.41
N ASP A 81 1.69 13.39 -21.65
CA ASP A 81 1.97 12.08 -22.28
C ASP A 81 3.13 11.30 -21.65
N ASP A 82 4.01 11.92 -20.91
CA ASP A 82 5.17 11.30 -20.29
C ASP A 82 4.93 10.83 -18.85
N GLY A 83 3.89 11.32 -18.17
CA GLY A 83 3.48 10.88 -16.83
C GLY A 83 4.58 10.86 -15.78
N PHE A 84 5.67 11.60 -15.98
CA PHE A 84 6.79 11.72 -15.05
C PHE A 84 6.51 12.81 -14.03
N GLU A 85 6.93 12.58 -12.79
CA GLU A 85 6.98 13.65 -11.79
C GLU A 85 8.12 14.62 -12.16
N THR A 86 7.85 15.91 -12.16
CA THR A 86 8.86 16.93 -12.18
C THR A 86 9.51 17.00 -10.80
N PHE A 87 10.82 17.18 -10.74
CA PHE A 87 11.54 17.24 -9.49
C PHE A 87 11.88 18.69 -9.18
N SER A 88 11.48 19.15 -8.00
CA SER A 88 11.98 20.40 -7.44
C SER A 88 13.42 20.20 -6.92
N ASP A 89 14.14 21.30 -6.80
CA ASP A 89 15.48 21.28 -6.20
C ASP A 89 15.37 20.91 -4.70
N TYR A 90 16.50 20.40 -4.16
CA TYR A 90 16.59 20.11 -2.75
C TYR A 90 16.33 21.35 -1.90
N GLN A 91 15.45 21.21 -0.92
CA GLN A 91 15.24 22.21 0.12
C GLN A 91 15.67 21.62 1.48
N PRO A 92 16.36 22.40 2.32
CA PRO A 92 16.74 21.94 3.65
C PRO A 92 15.55 21.47 4.47
N CYS A 93 15.69 20.30 5.09
CA CYS A 93 14.68 19.68 5.93
C CYS A 93 15.35 18.88 7.05
N ASP A 94 14.61 18.57 8.11
CA ASP A 94 15.13 17.79 9.24
C ASP A 94 15.27 16.30 8.90
N VAL A 95 14.33 15.80 8.11
CA VAL A 95 14.29 14.40 7.66
C VAL A 95 14.04 14.36 6.17
N LEU A 96 14.85 13.60 5.44
CA LEU A 96 14.61 13.30 4.02
C LEU A 96 13.86 11.97 3.92
N MET A 97 12.66 11.99 3.37
CA MET A 97 11.86 10.79 3.14
C MET A 97 11.80 10.46 1.65
N LEU A 98 12.29 9.29 1.28
CA LEU A 98 12.36 8.80 -0.08
C LEU A 98 11.37 7.65 -0.27
N GLU A 99 10.46 7.77 -1.21
CA GLU A 99 9.57 6.69 -1.63
C GLU A 99 9.95 6.22 -3.03
N PHE A 100 10.17 4.92 -3.18
CA PHE A 100 10.42 4.31 -4.48
C PHE A 100 9.17 3.55 -4.92
N GLY A 101 8.70 3.85 -6.12
CA GLY A 101 7.53 3.20 -6.71
C GLY A 101 7.88 2.45 -8.00
N GLY A 102 7.56 1.16 -8.05
CA GLY A 102 7.74 0.32 -9.22
C GLY A 102 9.05 -0.47 -9.26
N THR A 103 9.10 -1.46 -10.14
CA THR A 103 10.16 -2.48 -10.20
C THR A 103 11.18 -2.26 -11.32
N ASN A 104 11.06 -1.20 -12.13
CA ASN A 104 11.88 -1.03 -13.33
C ASN A 104 13.03 -0.04 -13.12
N LEU A 105 14.26 -0.56 -12.96
CA LEU A 105 15.49 0.20 -12.78
C LEU A 105 15.75 1.24 -13.86
N GLN A 106 15.33 1.02 -15.12
CA GLN A 106 15.58 1.96 -16.22
C GLN A 106 14.93 3.33 -16.00
N PHE A 107 13.84 3.36 -15.23
CA PHE A 107 13.17 4.62 -14.90
C PHE A 107 13.87 5.40 -13.79
N TYR A 108 14.61 4.72 -12.92
CA TYR A 108 15.36 5.37 -11.85
C TYR A 108 16.60 6.08 -12.39
N GLN A 109 17.22 5.54 -13.44
CA GLN A 109 18.45 6.10 -14.00
C GLN A 109 18.31 7.56 -14.45
N LYS A 110 17.18 7.93 -15.07
CA LYS A 110 16.95 9.31 -15.55
C LYS A 110 16.97 10.37 -14.45
N TYR A 111 16.55 10.01 -13.23
CA TYR A 111 16.41 10.97 -12.11
C TYR A 111 17.30 10.61 -10.93
N TRP A 112 18.13 9.59 -11.11
CA TRP A 112 18.98 9.07 -10.06
C TRP A 112 20.03 10.08 -9.62
N ASP A 113 20.68 10.75 -10.55
CA ASP A 113 21.72 11.75 -10.26
C ASP A 113 21.20 12.83 -9.33
N LYS A 114 20.03 13.40 -9.62
CA LYS A 114 19.38 14.39 -8.73
C LYS A 114 19.03 13.83 -7.36
N THR A 115 18.61 12.57 -7.29
CA THR A 115 18.32 11.91 -6.01
C THR A 115 19.61 11.73 -5.21
N VAL A 116 20.71 11.32 -5.84
CA VAL A 116 22.01 11.20 -5.21
C VAL A 116 22.52 12.56 -4.72
N GLU A 117 22.35 13.63 -5.52
CA GLU A 117 22.70 14.99 -5.11
C GLU A 117 21.92 15.42 -3.86
N MET A 118 20.61 15.14 -3.80
CA MET A 118 19.78 15.40 -2.61
C MET A 118 20.23 14.61 -1.39
N ILE A 119 20.54 13.32 -1.55
CA ILE A 119 21.06 12.46 -0.50
C ILE A 119 22.38 13.02 0.05
N LYS A 120 23.29 13.42 -0.84
CA LYS A 120 24.58 14.02 -0.45
C LYS A 120 24.44 15.40 0.21
N ALA A 121 23.50 16.20 -0.25
CA ALA A 121 23.20 17.51 0.34
C ALA A 121 22.56 17.42 1.73
N HIS A 122 21.71 16.41 1.94
CA HIS A 122 21.03 16.17 3.21
C HIS A 122 21.99 15.54 4.23
N LYS A 123 22.16 16.17 5.40
CA LYS A 123 23.05 15.69 6.46
C LYS A 123 22.34 14.99 7.61
N GLY A 124 21.02 15.08 7.62
CA GLY A 124 20.17 14.48 8.66
C GLY A 124 19.81 13.05 8.36
N ARG A 125 18.75 12.62 9.01
CA ARG A 125 18.17 11.27 8.90
C ARG A 125 17.49 11.09 7.56
N ILE A 126 17.66 9.90 6.98
CA ILE A 126 16.97 9.50 5.75
C ILE A 126 16.01 8.34 6.06
N ILE A 127 14.77 8.46 5.62
CA ILE A 127 13.76 7.40 5.69
C ILE A 127 13.47 6.91 4.27
N PHE A 128 13.72 5.63 4.03
CA PHE A 128 13.36 4.97 2.80
C PHE A 128 12.03 4.23 2.98
N LEU A 129 10.99 4.68 2.27
CA LEU A 129 9.68 4.03 2.28
C LEU A 129 9.66 2.86 1.30
N ASN A 130 9.49 1.67 1.83
CA ASN A 130 9.40 0.45 1.05
C ASN A 130 8.01 -0.19 1.19
N ASP A 131 7.21 -0.10 0.13
CA ASP A 131 5.86 -0.68 0.07
C ASP A 131 5.81 -2.00 -0.71
N ASP A 132 6.92 -2.46 -1.28
CA ASP A 132 6.98 -3.68 -2.09
C ASP A 132 8.26 -4.47 -1.83
N PRO A 133 8.18 -5.78 -1.48
CA PRO A 133 9.38 -6.61 -1.25
C PRO A 133 10.19 -6.89 -2.52
N ASP A 134 9.65 -6.54 -3.68
CA ASP A 134 10.30 -6.75 -4.98
C ASP A 134 11.03 -5.50 -5.50
N LEU A 135 11.21 -4.46 -4.67
CA LEU A 135 11.96 -3.28 -5.05
C LEU A 135 13.43 -3.61 -5.30
N PRO A 136 14.04 -3.01 -6.33
CA PRO A 136 15.46 -3.21 -6.65
C PRO A 136 16.36 -2.70 -5.53
N PHE A 137 17.54 -3.27 -5.41
CA PHE A 137 18.56 -2.94 -4.41
C PHE A 137 19.23 -1.61 -4.73
N LEU A 138 18.61 -0.52 -4.32
CA LEU A 138 19.09 0.84 -4.62
C LEU A 138 20.38 1.18 -3.87
N TRP A 139 20.68 0.48 -2.79
CA TRP A 139 21.92 0.64 -2.02
C TRP A 139 23.18 0.31 -2.82
N GLU A 140 23.09 -0.58 -3.78
CA GLU A 140 24.21 -0.88 -4.68
C GLU A 140 24.62 0.33 -5.53
N LEU A 141 23.73 1.32 -5.66
CA LEU A 141 23.99 2.56 -6.38
C LEU A 141 24.57 3.68 -5.49
N LEU A 142 24.74 3.42 -4.19
CA LEU A 142 25.23 4.37 -3.18
C LEU A 142 26.37 3.74 -2.35
N PRO A 143 27.48 3.30 -2.96
CA PRO A 143 28.49 2.49 -2.27
C PRO A 143 29.18 3.21 -1.10
N ASP A 144 29.29 4.54 -1.15
CA ASP A 144 30.00 5.36 -0.18
C ASP A 144 29.06 6.04 0.85
N GLU A 145 27.84 5.54 1.03
CA GLU A 145 26.84 6.15 1.89
C GLU A 145 27.02 5.76 3.36
N ASP A 146 26.80 6.70 4.26
CA ASP A 146 26.69 6.44 5.71
C ASP A 146 25.31 5.85 6.05
N TRP A 147 25.24 4.53 6.12
CA TRP A 147 24.01 3.81 6.35
C TRP A 147 23.45 3.96 7.79
N SER A 148 24.23 4.46 8.74
CA SER A 148 23.76 4.67 10.12
C SER A 148 22.66 5.72 10.22
N ARG A 149 22.58 6.64 9.27
CA ARG A 149 21.52 7.65 9.19
C ARG A 149 20.26 7.19 8.46
N TRP A 150 20.24 5.94 7.92
CA TRP A 150 19.12 5.40 7.16
C TRP A 150 18.18 4.55 8.00
N THR A 151 16.89 4.81 7.81
CA THR A 151 15.81 3.96 8.30
C THR A 151 15.02 3.44 7.12
N ILE A 152 14.95 2.12 6.96
CA ILE A 152 14.17 1.44 5.93
C ILE A 152 12.81 1.12 6.54
N ALA A 153 11.82 1.90 6.18
CA ALA A 153 10.46 1.76 6.69
C ALA A 153 9.65 0.86 5.76
N ALA A 154 9.35 -0.34 6.20
CA ALA A 154 8.67 -1.35 5.40
C ALA A 154 7.22 -1.58 5.88
N ASN A 155 6.32 -1.81 4.96
CA ASN A 155 4.94 -2.16 5.26
C ASN A 155 4.81 -3.65 5.66
N ALA A 156 5.65 -4.08 6.64
CA ALA A 156 5.81 -5.48 7.03
C ALA A 156 6.14 -5.64 8.52
N VAL A 157 5.67 -6.71 9.13
CA VAL A 157 5.80 -6.95 10.58
C VAL A 157 7.19 -7.51 10.94
N ASN A 158 7.75 -8.37 10.09
CA ASN A 158 9.03 -9.03 10.37
C ASN A 158 10.21 -8.26 9.76
N CYS A 159 10.71 -7.26 10.49
CA CYS A 159 11.78 -6.38 10.04
C CYS A 159 13.09 -7.12 9.73
N GLU A 160 13.40 -8.20 10.44
CA GLU A 160 14.63 -8.99 10.19
C GLU A 160 14.55 -9.71 8.85
N GLU A 161 13.42 -10.33 8.54
CA GLU A 161 13.21 -10.96 7.23
C GLU A 161 13.14 -9.93 6.10
N VAL A 162 12.57 -8.76 6.36
CA VAL A 162 12.60 -7.64 5.41
C VAL A 162 14.05 -7.24 5.12
N ALA A 163 14.87 -7.06 6.14
CA ALA A 163 16.28 -6.68 5.98
C ALA A 163 17.05 -7.71 5.15
N LYS A 164 16.79 -9.02 5.34
CA LYS A 164 17.40 -10.09 4.53
C LYS A 164 16.92 -10.06 3.08
N VAL A 165 15.60 -9.97 2.86
CA VAL A 165 15.00 -9.99 1.51
C VAL A 165 15.45 -8.79 0.69
N LEU A 166 15.53 -7.61 1.31
CA LEU A 166 15.96 -6.38 0.67
C LEU A 166 17.49 -6.20 0.66
N LYS A 167 18.24 -7.11 1.29
CA LYS A 167 19.70 -7.01 1.47
C LYS A 167 20.09 -5.64 2.03
N CYS A 168 19.40 -5.22 3.11
CA CYS A 168 19.62 -3.91 3.69
C CYS A 168 21.09 -3.73 4.11
N PRO A 169 21.69 -2.56 3.86
CA PRO A 169 23.09 -2.31 4.21
C PRO A 169 23.35 -2.42 5.71
N ALA A 170 24.52 -2.90 6.06
CA ALA A 170 24.97 -2.91 7.45
C ALA A 170 24.99 -1.48 8.03
N GLY A 171 24.48 -1.33 9.24
CA GLY A 171 24.33 -0.01 9.90
C GLY A 171 22.97 0.64 9.68
N SER A 172 22.22 0.30 8.62
CA SER A 172 20.85 0.80 8.47
C SER A 172 19.90 0.12 9.44
N ARG A 173 18.81 0.83 9.77
CA ARG A 173 17.74 0.33 10.63
C ARG A 173 16.52 -0.04 9.79
N THR A 174 15.96 -1.23 9.99
CA THR A 174 14.68 -1.62 9.39
C THR A 174 13.55 -1.54 10.41
N VAL A 175 12.42 -0.97 10.02
CA VAL A 175 11.29 -0.73 10.91
C VAL A 175 9.97 -1.06 10.24
N ASP A 176 9.00 -1.46 11.05
CA ASP A 176 7.62 -1.65 10.61
C ASP A 176 6.90 -0.31 10.47
N LEU A 177 6.36 -0.05 9.29
CA LEU A 177 5.52 1.11 9.01
C LEU A 177 4.22 0.68 8.32
N PRO A 178 3.11 0.53 9.03
CA PRO A 178 1.81 0.21 8.45
C PRO A 178 1.22 1.41 7.68
N MET A 179 1.63 1.56 6.44
CA MET A 179 1.31 2.71 5.58
C MET A 179 -0.18 2.95 5.37
N ALA A 180 -1.00 1.91 5.51
CA ALA A 180 -2.45 2.02 5.29
C ALA A 180 -3.25 2.34 6.56
N SER A 181 -2.63 2.43 7.74
CA SER A 181 -3.35 2.59 9.02
C SER A 181 -4.09 3.93 9.17
N GLY A 182 -3.71 4.94 8.40
CA GLY A 182 -4.37 6.26 8.40
C GLY A 182 -5.53 6.39 7.39
N MET A 183 -5.89 5.35 6.66
CA MET A 183 -7.02 5.41 5.72
C MET A 183 -8.34 5.60 6.46
N ASP A 184 -9.26 6.37 5.85
CA ASP A 184 -10.60 6.54 6.40
C ASP A 184 -11.46 5.32 6.08
N ALA A 185 -12.04 4.71 7.13
CA ALA A 185 -12.95 3.59 6.98
C ALA A 185 -14.36 4.09 6.65
N ASP A 186 -15.02 3.43 5.71
CA ASP A 186 -16.46 3.56 5.50
C ASP A 186 -17.24 2.89 6.65
N VAL A 187 -18.55 3.02 6.61
CA VAL A 187 -19.43 2.19 7.44
C VAL A 187 -19.44 0.75 6.91
N PHE A 188 -19.84 -0.18 7.74
CA PHE A 188 -20.02 -1.57 7.30
C PHE A 188 -21.06 -1.66 6.17
N HIS A 189 -20.69 -2.37 5.10
CA HIS A 189 -21.56 -2.73 4.00
C HIS A 189 -21.86 -4.23 4.06
N GLY A 190 -23.14 -4.59 4.09
CA GLY A 190 -23.56 -5.99 4.19
C GLY A 190 -23.23 -6.85 2.98
N GLY A 191 -22.98 -6.22 1.82
CA GLY A 191 -22.79 -6.89 0.53
C GLY A 191 -24.08 -7.57 0.06
N GLU A 192 -24.53 -7.23 -1.15
CA GLU A 192 -25.74 -7.84 -1.73
C GLU A 192 -25.44 -9.22 -2.34
N ILE A 193 -24.19 -9.44 -2.72
CA ILE A 193 -23.73 -10.68 -3.35
C ILE A 193 -23.10 -11.58 -2.29
N GLU A 194 -23.70 -12.74 -2.05
CA GLU A 194 -23.18 -13.77 -1.13
C GLU A 194 -21.96 -14.49 -1.72
N SER A 195 -20.93 -13.71 -2.07
CA SER A 195 -19.66 -14.19 -2.61
C SER A 195 -18.49 -13.41 -2.03
N ILE A 196 -17.32 -14.04 -2.09
CA ILE A 196 -16.05 -13.45 -1.69
C ILE A 196 -15.30 -13.04 -2.96
N VAL A 197 -14.79 -11.83 -3.01
CA VAL A 197 -14.05 -11.34 -4.18
C VAL A 197 -12.54 -11.35 -3.92
N TYR A 198 -11.78 -11.77 -4.92
CA TYR A 198 -10.34 -11.56 -5.01
C TYR A 198 -10.04 -10.66 -6.21
N ILE A 199 -9.22 -9.62 -6.01
CA ILE A 199 -8.76 -8.76 -7.10
C ILE A 199 -7.27 -9.01 -7.35
N GLY A 200 -6.89 -9.43 -8.55
CA GLY A 200 -5.48 -9.57 -8.95
C GLY A 200 -5.14 -10.84 -9.71
N ARG A 201 -3.86 -11.19 -9.71
CA ARG A 201 -3.25 -12.29 -10.45
C ARG A 201 -3.05 -13.51 -9.57
N PRO A 202 -3.03 -14.74 -10.14
CA PRO A 202 -2.72 -15.96 -9.41
C PRO A 202 -1.21 -16.14 -9.17
N ASN A 203 -0.33 -15.43 -9.87
CA ASN A 203 1.12 -15.60 -9.86
C ASN A 203 1.70 -15.58 -8.45
N GLY A 204 2.56 -16.56 -8.14
CA GLY A 204 3.15 -16.76 -6.81
C GLY A 204 2.16 -17.26 -5.74
N ARG A 205 0.86 -17.44 -6.09
CA ARG A 205 -0.22 -17.82 -5.17
C ARG A 205 -0.97 -19.08 -5.60
N THR A 206 -0.45 -19.78 -6.61
CA THR A 206 -1.07 -20.96 -7.25
C THR A 206 -1.48 -22.03 -6.24
N LYS A 207 -0.68 -22.26 -5.19
CA LYS A 207 -0.98 -23.25 -4.14
C LYS A 207 -2.32 -22.98 -3.43
N TYR A 208 -2.67 -21.72 -3.22
CA TYR A 208 -3.94 -21.33 -2.60
C TYR A 208 -5.09 -21.44 -3.60
N PHE A 209 -4.90 -20.95 -4.82
CA PHE A 209 -5.96 -20.94 -5.82
C PHE A 209 -6.34 -22.31 -6.32
N LYS A 210 -5.43 -23.31 -6.35
CA LYS A 210 -5.78 -24.72 -6.60
C LYS A 210 -6.83 -25.25 -5.63
N GLU A 211 -6.89 -24.73 -4.41
CA GLU A 211 -7.89 -25.12 -3.42
C GLU A 211 -9.10 -24.19 -3.45
N PHE A 212 -8.89 -22.88 -3.39
CA PHE A 212 -9.95 -21.89 -3.22
C PHE A 212 -10.91 -21.81 -4.40
N THR A 213 -10.43 -22.04 -5.62
CA THR A 213 -11.27 -22.04 -6.83
C THR A 213 -12.28 -23.19 -6.91
N LYS A 214 -12.21 -24.15 -6.00
CA LYS A 214 -13.25 -25.17 -5.84
C LYS A 214 -14.53 -24.61 -5.17
N SER A 215 -14.45 -23.45 -4.52
CA SER A 215 -15.62 -22.75 -3.96
C SER A 215 -16.34 -21.98 -5.06
N ARG A 216 -17.65 -22.22 -5.20
CA ARG A 216 -18.51 -21.48 -6.12
C ARG A 216 -18.80 -20.04 -5.67
N GLU A 217 -18.54 -19.74 -4.43
CA GLU A 217 -18.70 -18.41 -3.83
C GLU A 217 -17.48 -17.49 -4.03
N LEU A 218 -16.38 -18.01 -4.60
CA LEU A 218 -15.23 -17.18 -4.96
C LEU A 218 -15.44 -16.51 -6.32
N ARG A 219 -15.28 -15.20 -6.37
CA ARG A 219 -15.26 -14.38 -7.58
C ARG A 219 -13.87 -13.78 -7.77
N ILE A 220 -13.41 -13.75 -9.00
CA ILE A 220 -12.10 -13.19 -9.35
C ILE A 220 -12.34 -11.93 -10.18
N ALA A 221 -11.70 -10.82 -9.80
CA ALA A 221 -11.61 -9.64 -10.65
C ALA A 221 -10.18 -9.51 -11.18
N GLY A 222 -10.03 -9.61 -12.50
CA GLY A 222 -8.71 -9.65 -13.14
C GLY A 222 -8.78 -9.75 -14.64
N LYS A 223 -7.66 -10.05 -15.27
CA LYS A 223 -7.62 -10.35 -16.70
C LYS A 223 -7.84 -11.84 -16.90
N GLU A 224 -8.80 -12.20 -17.73
CA GLU A 224 -9.16 -13.60 -18.03
C GLU A 224 -7.94 -14.44 -18.44
N SER A 225 -7.06 -13.89 -19.29
CA SER A 225 -5.83 -14.55 -19.73
C SER A 225 -4.83 -14.91 -18.60
N GLU A 226 -4.95 -14.30 -17.43
CA GLU A 226 -4.11 -14.64 -16.28
C GLU A 226 -4.67 -15.80 -15.45
N TRP A 227 -5.91 -16.25 -15.74
CA TRP A 227 -6.66 -17.26 -15.00
C TRP A 227 -7.07 -18.48 -15.85
N GLU A 228 -6.55 -18.63 -17.07
CA GLU A 228 -6.87 -19.71 -18.00
C GLU A 228 -6.64 -21.12 -17.43
N ASP A 229 -5.67 -21.27 -16.53
CA ASP A 229 -5.38 -22.54 -15.85
C ASP A 229 -6.46 -22.97 -14.82
N TYR A 230 -7.45 -22.10 -14.57
CA TYR A 230 -8.48 -22.31 -13.55
C TYR A 230 -9.87 -22.36 -14.18
N SER A 231 -10.33 -23.55 -14.54
CA SER A 231 -11.64 -23.76 -15.17
C SER A 231 -12.81 -23.50 -14.21
N GLY A 232 -13.89 -22.98 -14.73
CA GLY A 232 -15.14 -22.82 -13.99
C GLY A 232 -15.21 -21.61 -13.05
N LEU A 233 -14.22 -20.72 -13.12
CA LEU A 233 -14.26 -19.44 -12.41
C LEU A 233 -15.08 -18.39 -13.17
N GLU A 234 -15.83 -17.61 -12.43
CA GLU A 234 -16.39 -16.37 -12.94
C GLU A 234 -15.34 -15.25 -12.80
N ILE A 235 -14.81 -14.81 -13.94
CA ILE A 235 -13.85 -13.70 -13.99
C ILE A 235 -14.62 -12.42 -14.26
N LEU A 236 -14.55 -11.51 -13.30
CA LEU A 236 -15.14 -10.18 -13.37
C LEU A 236 -14.14 -9.21 -13.97
N GLU A 237 -14.64 -8.17 -14.62
CA GLU A 237 -13.80 -7.06 -15.04
C GLU A 237 -13.11 -6.41 -13.82
N ASN A 238 -11.81 -6.10 -13.99
CA ASN A 238 -11.05 -5.43 -12.94
C ASN A 238 -11.58 -4.00 -12.77
N PRO A 239 -12.09 -3.63 -11.59
CA PRO A 239 -12.66 -2.31 -11.39
C PRO A 239 -11.60 -1.21 -11.58
N GLN A 240 -12.02 -0.10 -12.18
CA GLN A 240 -11.21 1.10 -12.16
C GLN A 240 -10.90 1.51 -10.72
N GLN A 241 -9.74 2.13 -10.50
CA GLN A 241 -9.30 2.47 -9.15
C GLN A 241 -10.32 3.32 -8.40
N ARG A 242 -10.88 4.35 -9.05
CA ARG A 242 -11.92 5.23 -8.48
C ARG A 242 -13.20 4.51 -8.05
N ASP A 243 -13.50 3.35 -8.68
CA ASP A 243 -14.72 2.59 -8.43
C ASP A 243 -14.47 1.40 -7.50
N ARG A 244 -13.22 1.18 -7.09
CA ARG A 244 -12.80 0.00 -6.33
C ARG A 244 -13.52 -0.14 -4.99
N ARG A 245 -13.74 0.95 -4.26
CA ARG A 245 -14.54 0.92 -3.01
C ARG A 245 -15.95 0.41 -3.27
N LYS A 246 -16.68 1.02 -4.19
CA LYS A 246 -18.03 0.62 -4.57
C LYS A 246 -18.08 -0.82 -5.10
N PHE A 247 -17.03 -1.24 -5.78
CA PHE A 247 -16.91 -2.61 -6.26
C PHE A 247 -16.81 -3.59 -5.09
N TYR A 248 -15.94 -3.34 -4.09
CA TYR A 248 -15.85 -4.19 -2.90
C TYR A 248 -17.16 -4.27 -2.14
N GLN A 249 -17.88 -3.17 -1.98
CA GLN A 249 -19.13 -3.06 -1.22
C GLN A 249 -20.25 -3.98 -1.72
N LYS A 250 -20.14 -4.46 -2.96
CA LYS A 250 -21.11 -5.43 -3.53
C LYS A 250 -21.01 -6.82 -2.90
N PHE A 251 -19.86 -7.21 -2.36
CA PHE A 251 -19.55 -8.58 -1.96
C PHE A 251 -19.64 -8.79 -0.45
N ALA A 252 -19.90 -10.03 -0.05
CA ALA A 252 -19.94 -10.44 1.35
C ALA A 252 -18.59 -10.28 2.07
N GLY A 253 -17.50 -10.27 1.31
CA GLY A 253 -16.14 -10.06 1.81
C GLY A 253 -15.07 -10.11 0.73
N CYS A 254 -13.83 -9.91 1.12
CA CYS A 254 -12.66 -9.93 0.24
C CYS A 254 -11.67 -11.01 0.69
N LEU A 255 -11.09 -11.72 -0.28
CA LEU A 255 -9.98 -12.64 -0.06
C LEU A 255 -8.65 -11.92 -0.30
N ALA A 256 -7.77 -11.94 0.69
CA ALA A 256 -6.40 -11.45 0.61
C ALA A 256 -5.42 -12.63 0.57
N VAL A 257 -4.88 -12.93 -0.61
CA VAL A 257 -3.86 -13.99 -0.79
C VAL A 257 -2.49 -13.38 -0.98
N PHE A 258 -1.48 -14.05 -0.47
CA PHE A 258 -0.08 -13.62 -0.48
C PHE A 258 0.83 -14.73 -1.02
N ASP A 259 2.01 -14.38 -1.51
CA ASP A 259 3.08 -15.31 -1.88
C ASP A 259 4.01 -15.60 -0.69
N ASP A 260 5.03 -16.43 -0.90
CA ASP A 260 5.92 -16.85 0.18
C ASP A 260 6.81 -15.71 0.70
N LYS A 261 7.21 -14.75 -0.14
CA LYS A 261 7.93 -13.55 0.32
C LYS A 261 7.08 -12.73 1.28
N HIS A 262 5.84 -12.44 0.89
CA HIS A 262 4.90 -11.72 1.75
C HIS A 262 4.61 -12.46 3.04
N LYS A 263 4.54 -13.80 2.98
CA LYS A 263 4.34 -14.64 4.16
C LYS A 263 5.48 -14.48 5.16
N ASN A 264 6.71 -14.66 4.73
CA ASN A 264 7.89 -14.69 5.60
C ASN A 264 8.18 -13.31 6.21
N THR A 265 8.03 -12.25 5.41
CA THR A 265 8.20 -10.88 5.87
C THR A 265 7.03 -10.35 6.70
N GLY A 266 5.86 -11.01 6.67
CA GLY A 266 4.64 -10.45 7.24
C GLY A 266 4.18 -9.19 6.51
N TRP A 267 4.34 -9.15 5.19
CA TRP A 267 3.99 -7.99 4.37
C TRP A 267 2.49 -7.75 4.34
N ARG A 268 2.09 -6.49 4.54
CA ARG A 268 0.69 -6.09 4.52
C ARG A 268 0.25 -5.76 3.10
N THR A 269 -0.64 -6.57 2.55
CA THR A 269 -1.13 -6.32 1.19
C THR A 269 -2.11 -5.14 1.19
N GLY A 270 -1.87 -4.13 0.36
CA GLY A 270 -2.77 -2.98 0.23
C GLY A 270 -4.21 -3.36 -0.10
N ARG A 271 -4.39 -4.46 -0.84
CA ARG A 271 -5.69 -5.02 -1.19
C ARG A 271 -6.58 -5.34 0.02
N ALA A 272 -5.98 -5.93 1.08
CA ALA A 272 -6.72 -6.24 2.31
C ALA A 272 -7.24 -4.97 2.99
N TYR A 273 -6.41 -3.94 3.07
CA TYR A 273 -6.79 -2.66 3.65
C TYR A 273 -7.84 -1.93 2.81
N HIS A 274 -7.71 -1.92 1.48
CA HIS A 274 -8.70 -1.30 0.60
C HIS A 274 -10.10 -1.92 0.79
N ALA A 275 -10.19 -3.24 0.93
CA ALA A 275 -11.46 -3.91 1.17
C ALA A 275 -11.99 -3.62 2.58
N LEU A 276 -11.13 -3.68 3.60
CA LEU A 276 -11.49 -3.40 4.99
C LEU A 276 -12.07 -1.98 5.13
N TYR A 277 -11.37 -0.99 4.57
CA TYR A 277 -11.80 0.41 4.63
C TYR A 277 -12.96 0.74 3.66
N ALA A 278 -13.24 -0.13 2.70
CA ALA A 278 -14.47 -0.07 1.91
C ALA A 278 -15.71 -0.59 2.68
N GLY A 279 -15.55 -1.04 3.92
CA GLY A 279 -16.67 -1.48 4.76
C GLY A 279 -17.03 -2.96 4.61
N ILE A 280 -16.13 -3.81 4.10
CA ILE A 280 -16.36 -5.26 4.01
C ILE A 280 -15.29 -6.06 4.75
N PRO A 281 -15.65 -7.20 5.38
CA PRO A 281 -14.67 -8.01 6.10
C PRO A 281 -13.72 -8.72 5.15
N VAL A 282 -12.50 -8.99 5.64
CA VAL A 282 -11.42 -9.60 4.88
C VAL A 282 -11.09 -10.98 5.44
N CYS A 283 -10.93 -11.95 4.54
CA CYS A 283 -10.40 -13.27 4.90
C CYS A 283 -9.05 -13.51 4.21
N ALA A 284 -8.20 -14.32 4.84
CA ALA A 284 -6.87 -14.65 4.33
C ALA A 284 -6.42 -16.03 4.80
N PRO A 285 -5.55 -16.73 4.04
CA PRO A 285 -4.87 -17.93 4.53
C PRO A 285 -4.03 -17.62 5.77
N ARG A 286 -3.91 -18.60 6.65
CA ARG A 286 -3.05 -18.47 7.84
C ARG A 286 -1.57 -18.34 7.45
N GLY A 287 -0.79 -17.72 8.34
CA GLY A 287 0.67 -17.72 8.29
C GLY A 287 1.32 -16.45 7.78
N ASN A 288 0.57 -15.41 7.41
CA ASN A 288 1.12 -14.07 7.21
C ASN A 288 0.80 -13.19 8.43
N ALA A 289 1.81 -12.84 9.21
CA ALA A 289 1.64 -12.02 10.42
C ALA A 289 1.05 -10.63 10.13
N GLY A 290 1.36 -10.03 8.97
CA GLY A 290 0.81 -8.75 8.54
C GLY A 290 -0.69 -8.77 8.22
N LEU A 291 -1.27 -9.97 8.09
CA LEU A 291 -2.70 -10.21 7.87
C LEU A 291 -3.34 -10.99 9.02
N GLY A 292 -2.69 -11.04 10.19
CA GLY A 292 -3.18 -11.77 11.37
C GLY A 292 -4.55 -11.28 11.89
N TRP A 293 -4.97 -10.09 11.49
CA TRP A 293 -6.29 -9.54 11.79
C TRP A 293 -7.40 -10.05 10.84
N CYS A 294 -7.05 -10.66 9.70
CA CYS A 294 -8.03 -11.21 8.76
C CYS A 294 -8.72 -12.45 9.34
N PHE A 295 -9.93 -12.73 8.87
CA PHE A 295 -10.60 -13.99 9.17
C PHE A 295 -9.86 -15.14 8.47
N PRO A 296 -9.48 -16.22 9.20
CA PRO A 296 -8.67 -17.28 8.62
C PRO A 296 -9.51 -18.18 7.70
N VAL A 297 -8.96 -18.47 6.50
CA VAL A 297 -9.51 -19.43 5.52
C VAL A 297 -8.37 -20.22 4.90
N ASP A 298 -8.46 -21.55 4.93
CA ASP A 298 -7.44 -22.42 4.37
C ASP A 298 -7.98 -23.36 3.28
N THR A 299 -9.30 -23.49 3.17
CA THR A 299 -9.99 -24.40 2.24
C THR A 299 -11.13 -23.72 1.48
N ALA A 300 -11.59 -24.36 0.41
CA ALA A 300 -12.78 -23.93 -0.32
C ALA A 300 -14.04 -23.92 0.57
N ALA A 301 -14.11 -24.86 1.52
CA ALA A 301 -15.23 -24.92 2.47
C ALA A 301 -15.22 -23.70 3.40
N ASP A 302 -14.06 -23.20 3.82
CA ASP A 302 -13.96 -21.99 4.64
C ASP A 302 -14.43 -20.75 3.86
N ILE A 303 -14.07 -20.65 2.58
CA ILE A 303 -14.56 -19.58 1.67
C ILE A 303 -16.08 -19.61 1.59
N THR A 304 -16.66 -20.78 1.34
CA THR A 304 -18.10 -20.99 1.26
C THR A 304 -18.77 -20.63 2.57
N MET A 305 -18.25 -21.09 3.70
CA MET A 305 -18.76 -20.78 5.03
C MET A 305 -18.75 -19.27 5.30
N PHE A 306 -17.63 -18.61 5.00
CA PHE A 306 -17.47 -17.18 5.24
C PHE A 306 -18.44 -16.35 4.38
N ALA A 307 -18.63 -16.70 3.11
CA ALA A 307 -19.56 -16.05 2.20
C ALA A 307 -21.02 -16.11 2.71
N LYS A 308 -21.39 -17.22 3.36
CA LYS A 308 -22.75 -17.49 3.87
C LYS A 308 -22.99 -17.00 5.30
N LEU A 309 -22.04 -16.31 5.93
CA LEU A 309 -22.27 -15.69 7.22
C LEU A 309 -23.39 -14.64 7.13
N SER A 310 -24.22 -14.54 8.15
CA SER A 310 -25.21 -13.47 8.23
C SER A 310 -24.54 -12.08 8.26
N ALA A 311 -25.25 -11.06 7.80
CA ALA A 311 -24.76 -9.68 7.81
C ALA A 311 -24.27 -9.26 9.20
N GLU A 312 -25.03 -9.60 10.25
CA GLU A 312 -24.65 -9.32 11.65
C GLU A 312 -23.29 -9.95 12.05
N LYS A 313 -23.05 -11.21 11.64
CA LYS A 313 -21.78 -11.89 11.93
C LYS A 313 -20.63 -11.25 11.14
N ARG A 314 -20.87 -10.88 9.88
CA ARG A 314 -19.88 -10.18 9.05
C ARG A 314 -19.54 -8.81 9.63
N GLU A 315 -20.52 -8.08 10.11
CA GLU A 315 -20.32 -6.79 10.78
C GLU A 315 -19.48 -6.92 12.05
N LYS A 316 -19.75 -7.92 12.89
CA LYS A 316 -18.93 -8.19 14.08
C LYS A 316 -17.47 -8.51 13.73
N ILE A 317 -17.25 -9.28 12.66
CA ILE A 317 -15.90 -9.59 12.16
C ILE A 317 -15.23 -8.30 11.66
N TRP A 318 -15.93 -7.51 10.85
CA TRP A 318 -15.38 -6.27 10.29
C TRP A 318 -15.03 -5.26 11.39
N ASN A 319 -15.89 -5.04 12.37
CA ASN A 319 -15.62 -4.16 13.51
C ASN A 319 -14.33 -4.57 14.24
N LYS A 320 -14.17 -5.86 14.52
CA LYS A 320 -12.96 -6.38 15.15
C LYS A 320 -11.72 -6.21 14.27
N GLN A 321 -11.87 -6.36 12.97
CA GLN A 321 -10.78 -6.17 12.01
C GLN A 321 -10.35 -4.70 11.92
N ILE A 322 -11.29 -3.76 11.91
CA ILE A 322 -11.01 -2.32 11.98
C ILE A 322 -10.25 -1.99 13.26
N GLU A 323 -10.72 -2.48 14.41
CA GLU A 323 -10.05 -2.27 15.68
C GLU A 323 -8.59 -2.75 15.64
N LEU A 324 -8.34 -3.96 15.16
CA LEU A 324 -7.00 -4.54 15.09
C LEU A 324 -6.11 -3.90 14.03
N ALA A 325 -6.66 -3.51 12.88
CA ALA A 325 -5.90 -2.94 11.78
C ALA A 325 -5.53 -1.45 12.00
N VAL A 326 -6.39 -0.70 12.72
CA VAL A 326 -6.22 0.75 12.95
C VAL A 326 -5.47 1.04 14.26
N ASN A 327 -5.53 0.16 15.25
CA ASN A 327 -4.92 0.34 16.58
C ASN A 327 -3.38 0.31 16.61
N THR A 328 -2.73 0.30 15.48
CA THR A 328 -1.30 0.56 15.40
C THR A 328 -1.05 2.06 15.53
N ASN A 329 -1.03 2.58 16.78
CA ASN A 329 -0.54 3.90 17.10
C ASN A 329 0.93 4.00 16.73
N ILE A 330 1.19 4.41 15.50
CA ILE A 330 2.55 4.53 15.00
C ILE A 330 2.88 6.01 14.93
N ASN A 331 3.87 6.38 15.72
CA ASN A 331 4.68 7.52 15.38
C ASN A 331 5.77 7.03 14.40
N PRO A 332 5.62 7.23 13.09
CA PRO A 332 6.55 6.71 12.09
C PRO A 332 7.96 7.32 12.24
N LEU A 333 8.14 8.29 13.13
CA LEU A 333 9.41 8.98 13.33
C LEU A 333 10.01 8.78 14.73
N ASN A 334 9.34 8.13 15.66
CA ASN A 334 10.01 7.48 16.80
C ASN A 334 10.79 6.23 16.35
N LEU A 335 10.94 6.15 15.07
CA LEU A 335 11.71 5.16 14.36
C LEU A 335 13.19 5.46 14.47
#